data_0b7f75f59a61e67a8ec7a04d8c221a3d
#
_entry.id   0b7f75f59a61e67a8ec7a04d8c221a3d
#
_cell.length_a   1.000
_cell.length_b   1.000
_cell.length_c   1.000
_cell.angle_alpha   90.00
_cell.angle_beta   90.00
_cell.angle_gamma   90.00
#
_symmetry.space_group_name_H-M   'P 1'
#
loop_
_entity.id
_entity.type
_entity.pdbx_description
1 polymer ?
#
loop_
_entity_poly.entity_id
_entity_poly.type
_entity_poly.pdbx_seq_one_letter_code
_entity_poly.pdbx_strand_id
1 'polypeptide(L)'
;MEKCNICPRKCNIDRTIYKGYCGMDDTLVVARAALHMWEEECISGKEGSGAVFFAGCNLRCVFCQNRNISENGAGKTITVDRLADIFCELQKKGANNINLVTPTHYTKQIMAALDIAKDKGLNIPVVYNCGGYESVDTIKELKGYVDIFLPDFKYVDKNISKRYSNCEDYFDVAKKGLAAMYEIVGNPQFDERGMMKKGVIVRHLMLPGHVKDSKSVLKYLHETYGNNIYISIMSQYTPLVDKDKYKEIARKLYPAEYKRLVDYAIDIGIVNGFIQEGDVADESFIPEFDCEGV
;
A
#
# COMPACT_ATOMS: atom_id res chain seq x y z
N MET A 1 19.51 21.98 8.92
CA MET A 1 19.23 20.58 8.54
C MET A 1 17.74 20.36 8.60
N GLU A 2 17.16 19.76 7.56
CA GLU A 2 15.72 19.53 7.47
C GLU A 2 15.32 18.37 8.39
N LYS A 3 14.39 18.62 9.29
CA LYS A 3 13.90 17.60 10.21
C LYS A 3 12.81 16.76 9.56
N CYS A 4 12.80 15.44 9.80
CA CYS A 4 11.87 14.51 9.18
C CYS A 4 10.40 14.77 9.56
N ASN A 5 9.61 15.21 8.58
CA ASN A 5 8.17 15.43 8.67
C ASN A 5 7.42 14.79 7.48
N ILE A 6 8.03 13.81 6.80
CA ILE A 6 7.51 13.18 5.57
C ILE A 6 6.17 12.48 5.81
N CYS A 7 5.96 11.89 6.99
CA CYS A 7 4.75 11.17 7.33
C CYS A 7 4.12 11.69 8.64
N PRO A 8 2.88 11.30 8.98
CA PRO A 8 2.18 11.77 10.17
C PRO A 8 2.86 11.45 11.51
N ARG A 9 3.87 10.56 11.52
CA ARG A 9 4.67 10.28 12.74
C ARG A 9 5.49 11.50 13.18
N LYS A 10 5.82 12.42 12.25
CA LYS A 10 6.53 13.67 12.53
C LYS A 10 7.70 13.47 13.50
N CYS A 11 8.61 12.57 13.16
CA CYS A 11 9.73 12.17 14.03
C CYS A 11 10.63 13.34 14.43
N ASN A 12 10.66 14.40 13.61
CA ASN A 12 11.39 15.65 13.85
C ASN A 12 12.89 15.43 14.14
N ILE A 13 13.47 14.41 13.51
CA ILE A 13 14.88 14.01 13.61
C ILE A 13 15.62 14.36 12.32
N ASP A 14 16.93 14.42 12.40
CA ASP A 14 17.82 14.42 11.26
C ASP A 14 18.06 12.97 10.80
N ARG A 15 17.52 12.60 9.64
CA ARG A 15 17.61 11.23 9.11
C ARG A 15 19.00 10.88 8.55
N THR A 16 19.87 11.85 8.37
CA THR A 16 21.26 11.56 8.00
C THR A 16 22.05 10.92 9.17
N ILE A 17 21.53 11.08 10.40
CA ILE A 17 22.18 10.62 11.63
C ILE A 17 21.31 9.57 12.36
N TYR A 18 19.99 9.75 12.37
CA TYR A 18 19.07 8.96 13.18
C TYR A 18 18.00 8.26 12.33
N LYS A 19 17.58 7.10 12.80
CA LYS A 19 16.43 6.37 12.22
C LYS A 19 15.11 6.88 12.80
N GLY A 20 14.14 7.08 11.92
CA GLY A 20 12.76 7.45 12.28
C GLY A 20 11.97 6.29 12.88
N TYR A 21 10.70 6.55 13.21
CA TYR A 21 9.76 5.49 13.63
C TYR A 21 9.67 4.35 12.59
N CYS A 22 9.81 4.67 11.30
CA CYS A 22 9.84 3.68 10.22
C CYS A 22 11.02 2.70 10.29
N GLY A 23 12.00 2.93 11.18
CA GLY A 23 13.20 2.09 11.31
C GLY A 23 14.32 2.48 10.35
N MET A 24 14.12 3.50 9.50
CA MET A 24 15.06 3.89 8.44
C MET A 24 15.60 5.29 8.66
N ASP A 25 16.85 5.48 8.27
CA ASP A 25 17.49 6.76 8.04
C ASP A 25 17.21 7.25 6.60
N ASP A 26 18.01 8.12 6.03
CA ASP A 26 17.85 8.61 4.65
C ASP A 26 18.43 7.66 3.59
N THR A 27 19.05 6.56 4.03
CA THR A 27 19.61 5.54 3.12
C THR A 27 18.49 4.78 2.42
N LEU A 28 18.48 4.79 1.09
CA LEU A 28 17.47 4.10 0.28
C LEU A 28 17.73 2.59 0.30
N VAL A 29 16.79 1.82 0.86
CA VAL A 29 16.88 0.35 0.98
C VAL A 29 15.70 -0.31 0.28
N VAL A 30 16.01 -1.20 -0.67
CA VAL A 30 15.04 -1.99 -1.44
C VAL A 30 15.26 -3.47 -1.15
N ALA A 31 14.16 -4.18 -0.88
CA ALA A 31 14.18 -5.59 -0.50
C ALA A 31 13.94 -6.53 -1.70
N ARG A 32 13.25 -6.05 -2.73
CA ARG A 32 12.93 -6.81 -3.95
C ARG A 32 12.45 -5.86 -5.05
N ALA A 33 12.77 -6.18 -6.31
CA ALA A 33 12.25 -5.51 -7.49
C ALA A 33 11.97 -6.52 -8.61
N ALA A 34 10.73 -6.97 -8.73
CA ALA A 34 10.34 -8.03 -9.67
C ALA A 34 8.91 -7.85 -10.18
N LEU A 35 8.56 -8.60 -11.23
CA LEU A 35 7.17 -8.73 -11.66
C LEU A 35 6.36 -9.45 -10.58
N HIS A 36 5.23 -8.84 -10.18
CA HIS A 36 4.30 -9.39 -9.20
C HIS A 36 2.93 -9.60 -9.84
N MET A 37 2.41 -10.83 -9.73
CA MET A 37 1.22 -11.26 -10.46
C MET A 37 -0.06 -11.19 -9.62
N TRP A 38 0.04 -10.83 -8.35
CA TRP A 38 -1.04 -11.01 -7.36
C TRP A 38 -1.64 -9.68 -6.85
N GLU A 39 -1.44 -8.59 -7.59
CA GLU A 39 -2.19 -7.36 -7.36
C GLU A 39 -3.60 -7.46 -7.98
N GLU A 40 -4.44 -6.46 -7.81
CA GLU A 40 -5.73 -6.40 -8.48
C GLU A 40 -5.57 -6.60 -10.00
N GLU A 41 -6.54 -7.28 -10.62
CA GLU A 41 -6.45 -7.69 -12.03
C GLU A 41 -6.14 -6.53 -12.98
N CYS A 42 -6.72 -5.35 -12.72
CA CYS A 42 -6.45 -4.13 -13.51
C CYS A 42 -5.07 -3.50 -13.24
N ILE A 43 -4.31 -4.00 -12.27
CA ILE A 43 -2.93 -3.59 -11.95
C ILE A 43 -1.93 -4.60 -12.49
N SER A 44 -2.09 -5.89 -12.15
CA SER A 44 -1.16 -6.95 -12.59
C SER A 44 -1.39 -7.38 -14.03
N GLY A 45 -2.64 -7.54 -14.44
CA GLY A 45 -2.95 -8.17 -15.72
C GLY A 45 -2.29 -9.55 -15.85
N LYS A 46 -1.94 -9.92 -17.09
CA LYS A 46 -1.22 -11.16 -17.39
C LYS A 46 0.30 -11.00 -17.34
N GLU A 47 0.78 -9.78 -17.53
CA GLU A 47 2.21 -9.46 -17.64
C GLU A 47 2.84 -9.18 -16.27
N GLY A 48 2.05 -8.82 -15.29
CA GLY A 48 2.47 -8.48 -13.94
C GLY A 48 2.69 -6.99 -13.68
N SER A 49 2.67 -6.64 -12.41
CA SER A 49 3.01 -5.33 -11.87
C SER A 49 4.50 -5.28 -11.54
N GLY A 50 5.22 -4.24 -11.93
CA GLY A 50 6.63 -4.03 -11.60
C GLY A 50 6.80 -3.59 -10.15
N ALA A 51 6.70 -4.51 -9.20
CA ALA A 51 6.70 -4.21 -7.78
C ALA A 51 8.11 -3.96 -7.24
N VAL A 52 8.28 -2.81 -6.57
CA VAL A 52 9.51 -2.43 -5.85
C VAL A 52 9.16 -2.32 -4.37
N PHE A 53 9.69 -3.24 -3.57
CA PHE A 53 9.45 -3.32 -2.13
C PHE A 53 10.51 -2.56 -1.35
N PHE A 54 10.09 -1.49 -0.69
CA PHE A 54 10.97 -0.68 0.15
C PHE A 54 11.03 -1.21 1.59
N ALA A 55 12.21 -1.14 2.20
CA ALA A 55 12.40 -1.51 3.61
C ALA A 55 11.89 -0.41 4.55
N GLY A 56 11.41 -0.81 5.74
CA GLY A 56 10.84 0.08 6.74
C GLY A 56 9.35 0.34 6.55
N CYS A 57 8.67 0.81 7.62
CA CYS A 57 7.24 1.15 7.55
C CYS A 57 6.85 2.11 8.68
N ASN A 58 6.02 3.10 8.36
CA ASN A 58 5.51 4.08 9.32
C ASN A 58 4.35 3.56 10.20
N LEU A 59 3.82 2.36 9.96
CA LEU A 59 2.73 1.76 10.74
C LEU A 59 3.19 0.65 11.69
N ARG A 60 3.97 -0.33 11.20
CA ARG A 60 4.41 -1.52 11.98
C ARG A 60 3.23 -2.32 12.53
N CYS A 61 2.30 -2.72 11.65
CA CYS A 61 1.15 -3.53 12.03
C CYS A 61 1.59 -4.88 12.60
N VAL A 62 0.98 -5.31 13.72
CA VAL A 62 1.35 -6.57 14.41
C VAL A 62 1.10 -7.84 13.58
N PHE A 63 0.26 -7.74 12.55
CA PHE A 63 -0.07 -8.81 11.60
C PHE A 63 0.61 -8.65 10.24
N CYS A 64 1.62 -7.78 10.13
CA CYS A 64 2.26 -7.51 8.84
C CYS A 64 2.88 -8.77 8.25
N GLN A 65 2.45 -9.16 7.05
CA GLN A 65 3.04 -10.28 6.29
C GLN A 65 4.48 -9.97 5.87
N ASN A 66 4.77 -8.70 5.60
CA ASN A 66 6.08 -8.22 5.18
C ASN A 66 6.95 -7.77 6.37
N ARG A 67 6.80 -8.42 7.56
CA ARG A 67 7.50 -7.98 8.79
C ARG A 67 9.01 -7.95 8.62
N ASN A 68 9.58 -8.89 7.87
CA ASN A 68 11.02 -8.96 7.66
C ASN A 68 11.58 -7.66 7.06
N ILE A 69 10.87 -7.04 6.13
CA ILE A 69 11.28 -5.77 5.52
C ILE A 69 10.73 -4.56 6.26
N SER A 70 9.52 -4.63 6.82
CA SER A 70 8.85 -3.48 7.45
C SER A 70 9.37 -3.14 8.85
N GLU A 71 9.86 -4.13 9.60
CA GLU A 71 10.39 -3.96 10.97
C GLU A 71 11.90 -4.18 11.03
N ASN A 72 12.41 -5.23 10.35
CA ASN A 72 13.81 -5.61 10.42
C ASN A 72 14.69 -4.87 9.41
N GLY A 73 14.07 -4.15 8.45
CA GLY A 73 14.80 -3.37 7.45
C GLY A 73 15.64 -4.22 6.49
N ALA A 74 15.24 -5.48 6.27
CA ALA A 74 15.94 -6.37 5.32
C ALA A 74 15.88 -5.78 3.92
N GLY A 75 17.00 -5.81 3.20
CA GLY A 75 17.12 -5.28 1.85
C GLY A 75 18.55 -4.83 1.55
N LYS A 76 18.74 -4.30 0.36
CA LYS A 76 20.01 -3.79 -0.13
C LYS A 76 19.96 -2.27 -0.27
N THR A 77 20.99 -1.61 0.19
CA THR A 77 21.20 -0.17 -0.04
C THR A 77 21.50 0.09 -1.51
N ILE A 78 20.79 1.03 -2.11
CA ILE A 78 20.98 1.44 -3.50
C ILE A 78 21.03 2.96 -3.62
N THR A 79 21.51 3.43 -4.77
CA THR A 79 21.48 4.85 -5.14
C THR A 79 20.15 5.21 -5.82
N VAL A 80 19.87 6.50 -5.94
CA VAL A 80 18.73 7.03 -6.71
C VAL A 80 18.83 6.63 -8.18
N ASP A 81 20.05 6.68 -8.76
CA ASP A 81 20.30 6.25 -10.15
C ASP A 81 19.99 4.76 -10.33
N ARG A 82 20.39 3.89 -9.38
CA ARG A 82 20.06 2.46 -9.45
C ARG A 82 18.55 2.23 -9.37
N LEU A 83 17.83 2.99 -8.53
CA LEU A 83 16.38 2.91 -8.48
C LEU A 83 15.74 3.29 -9.83
N ALA A 84 16.24 4.34 -10.48
CA ALA A 84 15.79 4.72 -11.82
C ALA A 84 16.05 3.60 -12.87
N ASP A 85 17.21 2.96 -12.80
CA ASP A 85 17.52 1.81 -13.67
C ASP A 85 16.57 0.64 -13.42
N ILE A 86 16.27 0.32 -12.16
CA ILE A 86 15.28 -0.71 -11.78
C ILE A 86 13.92 -0.44 -12.43
N PHE A 87 13.43 0.80 -12.39
CA PHE A 87 12.16 1.16 -13.04
C PHE A 87 12.19 0.88 -14.53
N CYS A 88 13.26 1.26 -15.22
CA CYS A 88 13.42 1.01 -16.63
C CYS A 88 13.59 -0.50 -16.96
N GLU A 89 14.25 -1.26 -16.11
CA GLU A 89 14.42 -2.71 -16.24
C GLU A 89 13.06 -3.43 -16.10
N LEU A 90 12.23 -3.03 -15.13
CA LEU A 90 10.89 -3.59 -14.95
C LEU A 90 9.99 -3.28 -16.16
N GLN A 91 10.04 -2.05 -16.69
CA GLN A 91 9.34 -1.72 -17.92
C GLN A 91 9.81 -2.59 -19.10
N LYS A 92 11.12 -2.81 -19.27
CA LYS A 92 11.67 -3.68 -20.32
C LYS A 92 11.26 -5.15 -20.17
N LYS A 93 11.00 -5.60 -18.93
CA LYS A 93 10.45 -6.94 -18.64
C LYS A 93 8.95 -7.05 -18.96
N GLY A 94 8.30 -5.96 -19.39
CA GLY A 94 6.89 -5.94 -19.75
C GLY A 94 5.93 -5.62 -18.62
N ALA A 95 6.40 -5.05 -17.51
CA ALA A 95 5.53 -4.63 -16.40
C ALA A 95 4.43 -3.67 -16.89
N ASN A 96 3.20 -3.86 -16.41
CA ASN A 96 2.08 -2.96 -16.72
C ASN A 96 2.20 -1.59 -16.05
N ASN A 97 2.95 -1.49 -14.97
CA ASN A 97 3.18 -0.29 -14.17
C ASN A 97 4.43 -0.46 -13.30
N ILE A 98 4.88 0.63 -12.66
CA ILE A 98 5.85 0.58 -11.55
C ILE A 98 5.05 0.69 -10.25
N ASN A 99 5.06 -0.34 -9.43
CA ASN A 99 4.32 -0.41 -8.18
C ASN A 99 5.28 -0.22 -6.98
N LEU A 100 5.18 0.93 -6.36
CA LEU A 100 6.01 1.36 -5.23
C LEU A 100 5.38 0.87 -3.92
N VAL A 101 5.89 -0.22 -3.35
CA VAL A 101 5.32 -0.85 -2.15
C VAL A 101 5.96 -0.28 -0.88
N THR A 102 5.16 0.34 -0.04
CA THR A 102 5.57 1.04 1.20
C THR A 102 6.56 2.19 0.96
N PRO A 103 6.28 3.12 0.04
CA PRO A 103 7.22 4.14 -0.44
C PRO A 103 7.32 5.37 0.47
N THR A 104 6.43 5.55 1.43
CA THR A 104 6.15 6.77 2.20
C THR A 104 7.40 7.54 2.64
N HIS A 105 8.36 6.86 3.24
CA HIS A 105 9.53 7.49 3.86
C HIS A 105 10.70 7.72 2.88
N TYR A 106 10.54 7.32 1.62
CA TYR A 106 11.51 7.53 0.52
C TYR A 106 10.95 8.40 -0.61
N THR A 107 9.85 9.12 -0.38
CA THR A 107 9.13 9.89 -1.41
C THR A 107 10.05 10.84 -2.20
N LYS A 108 10.96 11.56 -1.52
CA LYS A 108 11.90 12.48 -2.18
C LYS A 108 12.89 11.75 -3.12
N GLN A 109 13.47 10.63 -2.66
CA GLN A 109 14.38 9.81 -3.46
C GLN A 109 13.66 9.15 -4.63
N ILE A 110 12.40 8.72 -4.42
CA ILE A 110 11.57 8.12 -5.46
C ILE A 110 11.24 9.13 -6.55
N MET A 111 10.85 10.36 -6.19
CA MET A 111 10.60 11.42 -7.18
C MET A 111 11.84 11.70 -8.02
N ALA A 112 13.01 11.84 -7.39
CA ALA A 112 14.27 12.03 -8.11
C ALA A 112 14.61 10.86 -9.04
N ALA A 113 14.35 9.61 -8.61
CA ALA A 113 14.54 8.43 -9.46
C ALA A 113 13.55 8.39 -10.63
N LEU A 114 12.30 8.81 -10.41
CA LEU A 114 11.29 8.89 -11.48
C LEU A 114 11.64 9.95 -12.52
N ASP A 115 12.20 11.10 -12.13
CA ASP A 115 12.68 12.10 -13.08
C ASP A 115 13.78 11.52 -13.98
N ILE A 116 14.79 10.87 -13.40
CA ILE A 116 15.86 10.19 -14.14
C ILE A 116 15.30 9.09 -15.05
N ALA A 117 14.35 8.30 -14.55
CA ALA A 117 13.76 7.19 -15.32
C ALA A 117 12.92 7.71 -16.49
N LYS A 118 12.18 8.81 -16.32
CA LYS A 118 11.42 9.47 -17.41
C LYS A 118 12.36 9.96 -18.51
N ASP A 119 13.49 10.56 -18.15
CA ASP A 119 14.51 10.97 -19.13
C ASP A 119 15.11 9.75 -19.87
N LYS A 120 15.13 8.57 -19.26
CA LYS A 120 15.54 7.29 -19.86
C LYS A 120 14.40 6.59 -20.64
N GLY A 121 13.19 7.18 -20.70
CA GLY A 121 12.06 6.65 -21.49
C GLY A 121 11.07 5.81 -20.68
N LEU A 122 11.01 5.94 -19.36
CA LEU A 122 9.92 5.36 -18.55
C LEU A 122 8.59 6.02 -18.93
N ASN A 123 7.59 5.21 -19.35
CA ASN A 123 6.29 5.71 -19.84
C ASN A 123 5.07 4.89 -19.37
N ILE A 124 5.28 3.88 -18.51
CA ILE A 124 4.20 3.11 -17.88
C ILE A 124 3.73 3.81 -16.59
N PRO A 125 2.46 3.59 -16.16
CA PRO A 125 1.92 4.23 -14.96
C PRO A 125 2.73 3.91 -13.70
N VAL A 126 2.71 4.85 -12.74
CA VAL A 126 3.30 4.68 -11.42
C VAL A 126 2.19 4.48 -10.39
N VAL A 127 2.26 3.38 -9.64
CA VAL A 127 1.36 3.01 -8.54
C VAL A 127 2.02 3.31 -7.20
N TYR A 128 1.35 4.06 -6.33
CA TYR A 128 1.77 4.33 -4.97
C TYR A 128 0.99 3.45 -3.98
N ASN A 129 1.60 2.33 -3.58
CA ASN A 129 1.00 1.31 -2.73
C ASN A 129 1.44 1.51 -1.26
N CYS A 130 0.54 1.99 -0.43
CA CYS A 130 0.87 2.45 0.92
C CYS A 130 -0.14 2.00 1.98
N GLY A 131 0.26 2.09 3.25
CA GLY A 131 -0.57 1.72 4.40
C GLY A 131 -1.72 2.69 4.71
N GLY A 132 -1.91 3.75 3.93
CA GLY A 132 -2.96 4.77 4.12
C GLY A 132 -2.65 5.80 5.22
N TYR A 133 -1.55 5.69 5.94
CA TYR A 133 -1.14 6.63 6.99
C TYR A 133 -0.15 7.65 6.43
N GLU A 134 -0.69 8.58 5.61
CA GLU A 134 0.09 9.49 4.77
C GLU A 134 -0.12 10.96 5.16
N SER A 135 0.93 11.79 5.04
CA SER A 135 0.82 13.24 5.15
C SER A 135 0.18 13.83 3.90
N VAL A 136 -0.79 14.71 4.08
CA VAL A 136 -1.44 15.43 2.96
C VAL A 136 -0.42 16.22 2.15
N ASP A 137 0.54 16.86 2.81
CA ASP A 137 1.56 17.66 2.13
C ASP A 137 2.45 16.77 1.24
N THR A 138 2.90 15.62 1.77
CA THR A 138 3.68 14.64 1.01
C THR A 138 2.89 14.06 -0.17
N ILE A 139 1.59 13.77 0.01
CA ILE A 139 0.75 13.31 -1.10
C ILE A 139 0.64 14.37 -2.19
N LYS A 140 0.50 15.65 -1.82
CA LYS A 140 0.43 16.75 -2.81
C LYS A 140 1.72 16.90 -3.63
N GLU A 141 2.89 16.63 -3.05
CA GLU A 141 4.17 16.62 -3.76
C GLU A 141 4.23 15.55 -4.86
N LEU A 142 3.46 14.45 -4.73
CA LEU A 142 3.40 13.35 -5.71
C LEU A 142 2.60 13.69 -6.98
N LYS A 143 1.98 14.87 -7.07
CA LYS A 143 1.24 15.30 -8.27
C LYS A 143 2.17 15.33 -9.50
N GLY A 144 1.81 14.59 -10.55
CA GLY A 144 2.62 14.43 -11.77
C GLY A 144 3.67 13.32 -11.72
N TYR A 145 3.85 12.68 -10.56
CA TYR A 145 4.70 11.50 -10.39
C TYR A 145 3.90 10.20 -10.28
N VAL A 146 2.74 10.24 -9.64
CA VAL A 146 1.91 9.08 -9.37
C VAL A 146 0.61 9.17 -10.19
N ASP A 147 0.26 8.08 -10.84
CA ASP A 147 -0.93 7.93 -11.66
C ASP A 147 -2.03 7.15 -10.93
N ILE A 148 -1.65 6.17 -10.12
CA ILE A 148 -2.58 5.31 -9.40
C ILE A 148 -2.20 5.29 -7.91
N PHE A 149 -3.15 5.63 -7.05
CA PHE A 149 -2.98 5.41 -5.62
C PHE A 149 -3.65 4.10 -5.20
N LEU A 150 -2.90 3.29 -4.45
CA LEU A 150 -3.31 1.99 -3.93
C LEU A 150 -3.16 1.97 -2.39
N PRO A 151 -3.90 2.84 -1.67
CA PRO A 151 -3.81 2.89 -0.21
C PRO A 151 -4.60 1.77 0.44
N ASP A 152 -4.08 1.25 1.55
CA ASP A 152 -4.93 0.54 2.50
C ASP A 152 -5.84 1.53 3.25
N PHE A 153 -7.06 1.11 3.57
CA PHE A 153 -7.93 1.77 4.53
C PHE A 153 -8.33 0.75 5.61
N LYS A 154 -7.52 0.72 6.68
CA LYS A 154 -7.49 -0.43 7.59
C LYS A 154 -8.57 -0.41 8.66
N TYR A 155 -8.88 0.77 9.24
CA TYR A 155 -9.70 0.92 10.44
C TYR A 155 -10.52 2.20 10.44
N VAL A 156 -11.67 2.16 11.12
CA VAL A 156 -12.41 3.33 11.59
C VAL A 156 -12.27 3.46 13.11
N ASP A 157 -12.29 2.34 13.84
CA ASP A 157 -12.19 2.33 15.32
C ASP A 157 -10.75 2.60 15.78
N LYS A 158 -10.59 3.67 16.58
CA LYS A 158 -9.30 4.11 17.13
C LYS A 158 -8.65 3.09 18.08
N ASN A 159 -9.46 2.27 18.77
CA ASN A 159 -8.92 1.27 19.69
C ASN A 159 -8.33 0.09 18.90
N ILE A 160 -8.96 -0.28 17.77
CA ILE A 160 -8.47 -1.32 16.86
C ILE A 160 -7.16 -0.85 16.20
N SER A 161 -7.14 0.38 15.68
CA SER A 161 -5.94 0.94 15.03
C SER A 161 -4.77 1.14 16.01
N LYS A 162 -5.05 1.58 17.25
CA LYS A 162 -4.05 1.67 18.32
C LYS A 162 -3.50 0.30 18.66
N ARG A 163 -4.37 -0.70 18.84
CA ARG A 163 -3.99 -2.05 19.26
C ARG A 163 -3.14 -2.78 18.23
N TYR A 164 -3.49 -2.67 16.94
CA TYR A 164 -2.84 -3.48 15.90
C TYR A 164 -1.83 -2.73 15.03
N SER A 165 -1.85 -1.39 15.01
CA SER A 165 -0.92 -0.58 14.21
C SER A 165 -0.28 0.57 15.00
N ASN A 166 -0.45 0.60 16.32
CA ASN A 166 0.09 1.65 17.20
C ASN A 166 -0.20 3.07 16.68
N CYS A 167 -1.45 3.31 16.25
CA CYS A 167 -1.85 4.51 15.52
C CYS A 167 -3.31 4.87 15.85
N GLU A 168 -3.51 5.64 16.91
CA GLU A 168 -4.85 5.99 17.41
C GLU A 168 -5.62 6.93 16.47
N ASP A 169 -4.90 7.77 15.75
CA ASP A 169 -5.43 8.76 14.80
C ASP A 169 -5.52 8.26 13.35
N TYR A 170 -5.39 6.93 13.13
CA TYR A 170 -5.34 6.35 11.79
C TYR A 170 -6.49 6.81 10.89
N PHE A 171 -7.73 6.72 11.37
CA PHE A 171 -8.90 7.09 10.57
C PHE A 171 -8.86 8.56 10.14
N ASP A 172 -8.53 9.46 11.08
CA ASP A 172 -8.50 10.90 10.79
C ASP A 172 -7.40 11.29 9.81
N VAL A 173 -6.29 10.58 9.83
CA VAL A 173 -5.18 10.74 8.89
C VAL A 173 -5.52 10.12 7.54
N ALA A 174 -5.98 8.86 7.53
CA ALA A 174 -6.28 8.11 6.31
C ALA A 174 -7.35 8.79 5.45
N LYS A 175 -8.42 9.31 6.07
CA LYS A 175 -9.47 10.04 5.32
C LYS A 175 -8.95 11.30 4.64
N LYS A 176 -8.02 12.05 5.27
CA LYS A 176 -7.42 13.25 4.68
C LYS A 176 -6.43 12.90 3.56
N GLY A 177 -5.61 11.87 3.79
CA GLY A 177 -4.68 11.35 2.79
C GLY A 177 -5.40 10.86 1.54
N LEU A 178 -6.46 10.05 1.73
CA LEU A 178 -7.27 9.53 0.64
C LEU A 178 -7.96 10.65 -0.17
N ALA A 179 -8.48 11.69 0.51
CA ALA A 179 -9.06 12.84 -0.16
C ALA A 179 -8.04 13.55 -1.04
N ALA A 180 -6.81 13.77 -0.54
CA ALA A 180 -5.73 14.38 -1.32
C ALA A 180 -5.29 13.49 -2.51
N MET A 181 -5.25 12.17 -2.34
CA MET A 181 -4.96 11.21 -3.41
C MET A 181 -6.02 11.31 -4.53
N TYR A 182 -7.30 11.28 -4.15
CA TYR A 182 -8.40 11.39 -5.11
C TYR A 182 -8.42 12.76 -5.82
N GLU A 183 -8.12 13.86 -5.12
CA GLU A 183 -7.98 15.19 -5.72
C GLU A 183 -6.91 15.24 -6.82
N ILE A 184 -5.81 14.49 -6.67
CA ILE A 184 -4.71 14.46 -7.65
C ILE A 184 -5.07 13.67 -8.89
N VAL A 185 -5.64 12.47 -8.73
CA VAL A 185 -5.82 11.53 -9.85
C VAL A 185 -7.25 11.48 -10.39
N GLY A 186 -8.25 11.85 -9.60
CA GLY A 186 -9.66 11.87 -9.99
C GLY A 186 -10.24 10.48 -10.26
N ASN A 187 -11.24 10.44 -11.14
CA ASN A 187 -11.96 9.21 -11.48
C ASN A 187 -11.07 8.18 -12.21
N PRO A 188 -11.36 6.88 -12.05
CA PRO A 188 -10.61 5.80 -12.69
C PRO A 188 -10.63 5.92 -14.22
N GLN A 189 -9.47 5.67 -14.84
CA GLN A 189 -9.27 5.59 -16.27
C GLN A 189 -8.55 4.29 -16.61
N PHE A 190 -9.00 3.62 -17.67
CA PHE A 190 -8.46 2.34 -18.12
C PHE A 190 -8.02 2.41 -19.57
N ASP A 191 -7.07 1.58 -19.97
CA ASP A 191 -6.74 1.35 -21.37
C ASP A 191 -7.71 0.32 -21.99
N GLU A 192 -7.54 0.06 -23.29
CA GLU A 192 -8.37 -0.88 -24.06
C GLU A 192 -8.29 -2.33 -23.57
N ARG A 193 -7.24 -2.68 -22.80
CA ARG A 193 -7.04 -3.99 -22.17
C ARG A 193 -7.70 -4.08 -20.78
N GLY A 194 -8.33 -3.00 -20.29
CA GLY A 194 -8.88 -2.92 -18.94
C GLY A 194 -7.82 -2.66 -17.86
N MET A 195 -6.58 -2.30 -18.25
CA MET A 195 -5.54 -1.93 -17.28
C MET A 195 -5.75 -0.51 -16.79
N MET A 196 -5.69 -0.31 -15.48
CA MET A 196 -5.84 1.03 -14.90
C MET A 196 -4.66 1.92 -15.28
N LYS A 197 -4.97 3.10 -15.79
CA LYS A 197 -3.98 4.13 -16.14
C LYS A 197 -3.97 5.27 -15.14
N LYS A 198 -5.08 5.50 -14.45
CA LYS A 198 -5.22 6.57 -13.46
C LYS A 198 -6.36 6.25 -12.51
N GLY A 199 -6.24 6.63 -11.23
CA GLY A 199 -7.34 6.48 -10.28
C GLY A 199 -6.90 6.05 -8.88
N VAL A 200 -7.89 5.66 -8.08
CA VAL A 200 -7.68 5.18 -6.71
C VAL A 200 -8.32 3.82 -6.53
N ILE A 201 -7.56 2.86 -6.00
CA ILE A 201 -8.05 1.57 -5.51
C ILE A 201 -7.77 1.51 -4.02
N VAL A 202 -8.80 1.49 -3.20
CA VAL A 202 -8.66 1.37 -1.75
C VAL A 202 -8.70 -0.09 -1.35
N ARG A 203 -7.67 -0.57 -0.67
CA ARG A 203 -7.59 -1.92 -0.12
C ARG A 203 -8.11 -1.96 1.32
N HIS A 204 -8.96 -2.90 1.61
CA HIS A 204 -9.40 -3.21 2.96
C HIS A 204 -9.19 -4.68 3.30
N LEU A 205 -8.15 -4.96 4.10
CA LEU A 205 -7.91 -6.29 4.66
C LEU A 205 -8.82 -6.50 5.87
N MET A 206 -9.75 -7.45 5.76
CA MET A 206 -10.62 -7.80 6.87
C MET A 206 -9.85 -8.57 7.94
N LEU A 207 -9.96 -8.13 9.20
CA LEU A 207 -9.41 -8.84 10.35
C LEU A 207 -10.47 -9.75 11.01
N PRO A 208 -10.08 -10.94 11.51
CA PRO A 208 -10.97 -11.84 12.24
C PRO A 208 -11.65 -11.14 13.42
N GLY A 209 -12.96 -11.33 13.57
CA GLY A 209 -13.73 -10.72 14.65
C GLY A 209 -14.12 -9.26 14.47
N HIS A 210 -13.61 -8.57 13.44
CA HIS A 210 -13.80 -7.13 13.26
C HIS A 210 -14.76 -6.76 12.10
N VAL A 211 -15.74 -7.60 11.79
CA VAL A 211 -16.77 -7.35 10.75
C VAL A 211 -17.43 -5.98 10.88
N LYS A 212 -17.72 -5.54 12.13
CA LYS A 212 -18.38 -4.25 12.38
C LYS A 212 -17.52 -3.08 11.95
N ASP A 213 -16.23 -3.08 12.26
CA ASP A 213 -15.30 -2.03 11.85
C ASP A 213 -15.11 -2.04 10.34
N SER A 214 -14.95 -3.23 9.72
CA SER A 214 -14.88 -3.39 8.26
C SER A 214 -16.11 -2.82 7.55
N LYS A 215 -17.33 -3.06 8.08
CA LYS A 215 -18.55 -2.42 7.55
C LYS A 215 -18.52 -0.90 7.68
N SER A 216 -17.97 -0.37 8.78
CA SER A 216 -17.80 1.09 8.95
C SER A 216 -16.83 1.67 7.95
N VAL A 217 -15.75 0.95 7.62
CA VAL A 217 -14.81 1.31 6.55
C VAL A 217 -15.53 1.40 5.20
N LEU A 218 -16.21 0.34 4.78
CA LEU A 218 -16.91 0.31 3.50
C LEU A 218 -17.99 1.39 3.41
N LYS A 219 -18.74 1.59 4.50
CA LYS A 219 -19.76 2.64 4.59
C LYS A 219 -19.15 4.01 4.36
N TYR A 220 -18.07 4.36 5.08
CA TYR A 220 -17.37 5.64 4.91
C TYR A 220 -16.89 5.84 3.47
N LEU A 221 -16.24 4.84 2.88
CA LEU A 221 -15.71 4.93 1.53
C LEU A 221 -16.81 5.15 0.51
N HIS A 222 -17.91 4.38 0.60
CA HIS A 222 -19.04 4.50 -0.32
C HIS A 222 -19.82 5.81 -0.14
N GLU A 223 -20.12 6.23 1.10
CA GLU A 223 -20.79 7.50 1.36
C GLU A 223 -19.98 8.72 0.91
N THR A 224 -18.64 8.62 0.91
CA THR A 224 -17.76 9.74 0.56
C THR A 224 -17.46 9.81 -0.95
N TYR A 225 -17.20 8.66 -1.58
CA TYR A 225 -16.69 8.60 -2.95
C TYR A 225 -17.66 7.92 -3.93
N GLY A 226 -18.72 7.26 -3.44
CA GLY A 226 -19.61 6.44 -4.27
C GLY A 226 -18.82 5.38 -5.04
N ASN A 227 -19.07 5.32 -6.34
CA ASN A 227 -18.37 4.44 -7.26
C ASN A 227 -17.28 5.18 -8.10
N ASN A 228 -16.74 6.31 -7.59
CA ASN A 228 -15.65 7.05 -8.22
C ASN A 228 -14.26 6.54 -7.85
N ILE A 229 -14.19 5.55 -6.95
CA ILE A 229 -12.99 4.78 -6.60
C ILE A 229 -13.30 3.30 -6.71
N TYR A 230 -12.25 2.47 -6.77
CA TYR A 230 -12.39 1.02 -6.60
C TYR A 230 -12.10 0.62 -5.15
N ILE A 231 -12.80 -0.43 -4.67
CA ILE A 231 -12.60 -0.95 -3.32
C ILE A 231 -12.24 -2.44 -3.43
N SER A 232 -11.04 -2.81 -2.96
CA SER A 232 -10.58 -4.20 -2.89
C SER A 232 -10.81 -4.74 -1.49
N ILE A 233 -11.78 -5.67 -1.36
CA ILE A 233 -12.12 -6.32 -0.09
C ILE A 233 -11.32 -7.61 0.01
N MET A 234 -10.34 -7.62 0.93
CA MET A 234 -9.35 -8.68 1.01
C MET A 234 -9.63 -9.64 2.16
N SER A 235 -9.60 -10.95 1.86
CA SER A 235 -9.74 -12.05 2.84
C SER A 235 -8.43 -12.74 3.18
N GLN A 236 -7.32 -12.37 2.53
CA GLN A 236 -6.00 -13.01 2.64
C GLN A 236 -5.26 -12.72 3.96
N TYR A 237 -5.97 -12.78 5.08
CA TYR A 237 -5.36 -12.59 6.39
C TYR A 237 -4.65 -13.86 6.85
N THR A 238 -3.32 -13.78 7.03
CA THR A 238 -2.50 -14.82 7.64
C THR A 238 -2.21 -14.46 9.10
N PRO A 239 -2.50 -15.33 10.09
CA PRO A 239 -2.38 -15.02 11.52
C PRO A 239 -0.93 -15.05 12.02
N LEU A 240 -0.06 -14.19 11.48
CA LEU A 240 1.34 -14.03 11.86
C LEU A 240 1.50 -13.12 13.09
N VAL A 241 0.74 -13.40 14.16
CA VAL A 241 0.74 -12.62 15.39
C VAL A 241 1.14 -13.46 16.60
N ASP A 242 1.58 -12.79 17.66
CA ASP A 242 1.74 -13.39 18.97
C ASP A 242 0.36 -13.86 19.49
N LYS A 243 0.18 -15.20 19.56
CA LYS A 243 -1.09 -15.85 19.91
C LYS A 243 -1.55 -15.56 21.34
N ASP A 244 -0.63 -15.29 22.25
CA ASP A 244 -0.97 -14.99 23.63
C ASP A 244 -1.43 -13.54 23.81
N LYS A 245 -0.83 -12.63 23.04
CA LYS A 245 -1.10 -11.19 23.09
C LYS A 245 -2.30 -10.76 22.24
N TYR A 246 -2.53 -11.43 21.10
CA TYR A 246 -3.55 -11.05 20.09
C TYR A 246 -4.49 -12.22 19.77
N LYS A 247 -5.02 -12.87 20.82
CA LYS A 247 -5.86 -14.08 20.72
C LYS A 247 -7.03 -13.93 19.74
N GLU A 248 -7.63 -12.73 19.72
CA GLU A 248 -8.83 -12.42 18.92
C GLU A 248 -8.57 -12.45 17.40
N ILE A 249 -7.32 -12.18 16.98
CA ILE A 249 -6.91 -12.24 15.56
C ILE A 249 -5.88 -13.36 15.28
N ALA A 250 -5.60 -14.23 16.24
CA ALA A 250 -4.67 -15.35 16.10
C ALA A 250 -5.29 -16.57 15.38
N ARG A 251 -6.18 -16.33 14.42
CA ARG A 251 -6.87 -17.32 13.59
C ARG A 251 -7.08 -16.80 12.17
N LYS A 252 -7.30 -17.69 11.23
CA LYS A 252 -7.79 -17.30 9.89
C LYS A 252 -9.20 -16.69 9.98
N LEU A 253 -9.56 -15.95 8.96
CA LEU A 253 -10.89 -15.41 8.79
C LEU A 253 -11.89 -16.56 8.55
N TYR A 254 -13.05 -16.52 9.20
CA TYR A 254 -14.12 -17.48 8.88
C TYR A 254 -14.82 -17.04 7.59
N PRO A 255 -15.13 -17.99 6.67
CA PRO A 255 -15.84 -17.66 5.42
C PRO A 255 -17.16 -16.88 5.65
N ALA A 256 -17.87 -17.19 6.75
CA ALA A 256 -19.10 -16.49 7.11
C ALA A 256 -18.88 -15.03 7.56
N GLU A 257 -17.69 -14.67 8.06
CA GLU A 257 -17.35 -13.28 8.40
C GLU A 257 -17.13 -12.48 7.11
N TYR A 258 -16.35 -13.05 6.19
CA TYR A 258 -16.06 -12.44 4.89
C TYR A 258 -17.34 -12.28 4.06
N LYS A 259 -18.14 -13.35 3.96
CA LYS A 259 -19.43 -13.29 3.26
C LYS A 259 -20.33 -12.16 3.78
N ARG A 260 -20.44 -11.99 5.11
CA ARG A 260 -21.23 -10.89 5.71
C ARG A 260 -20.71 -9.50 5.34
N LEU A 261 -19.41 -9.36 5.07
CA LEU A 261 -18.84 -8.09 4.62
C LEU A 261 -19.12 -7.86 3.13
N VAL A 262 -18.97 -8.89 2.30
CA VAL A 262 -19.28 -8.83 0.87
C VAL A 262 -20.78 -8.57 0.64
N ASP A 263 -21.66 -9.31 1.31
CA ASP A 263 -23.13 -9.08 1.23
C ASP A 263 -23.45 -7.61 1.58
N TYR A 264 -22.82 -7.09 2.65
CA TYR A 264 -23.01 -5.68 3.04
C TYR A 264 -22.50 -4.70 1.98
N ALA A 265 -21.37 -4.96 1.33
CA ALA A 265 -20.85 -4.12 0.25
C ALA A 265 -21.86 -4.04 -0.92
N ILE A 266 -22.46 -5.17 -1.28
CA ILE A 266 -23.50 -5.24 -2.31
C ILE A 266 -24.75 -4.47 -1.87
N ASP A 267 -25.23 -4.69 -0.64
CA ASP A 267 -26.43 -4.05 -0.09
C ASP A 267 -26.35 -2.52 -0.08
N ILE A 268 -25.15 -1.94 0.16
CA ILE A 268 -24.96 -0.49 0.15
C ILE A 268 -24.67 0.08 -1.24
N GLY A 269 -24.54 -0.75 -2.29
CA GLY A 269 -24.42 -0.33 -3.69
C GLY A 269 -22.98 -0.12 -4.18
N ILE A 270 -21.97 -0.79 -3.58
CA ILE A 270 -20.61 -0.83 -4.12
C ILE A 270 -20.60 -1.73 -5.35
N VAL A 271 -20.35 -1.15 -6.54
CA VAL A 271 -20.24 -1.88 -7.81
C VAL A 271 -18.83 -1.90 -8.36
N ASN A 272 -18.00 -0.90 -8.03
CA ASN A 272 -16.60 -0.83 -8.42
C ASN A 272 -15.74 -1.46 -7.32
N GLY A 273 -15.57 -2.77 -7.35
CA GLY A 273 -14.85 -3.49 -6.32
C GLY A 273 -14.24 -4.79 -6.78
N PHE A 274 -13.22 -5.22 -6.04
CA PHE A 274 -12.61 -6.54 -6.15
C PHE A 274 -12.93 -7.32 -4.89
N ILE A 275 -13.33 -8.56 -5.06
CA ILE A 275 -13.51 -9.53 -3.97
C ILE A 275 -12.58 -10.71 -4.22
N GLN A 276 -12.06 -11.28 -3.15
CA GLN A 276 -11.22 -12.46 -3.24
C GLN A 276 -12.08 -13.71 -3.08
N GLU A 277 -12.04 -14.60 -4.06
CA GLU A 277 -12.72 -15.89 -4.02
C GLU A 277 -11.73 -17.02 -3.72
N GLY A 278 -12.19 -18.03 -2.98
CA GLY A 278 -11.40 -19.21 -2.64
C GLY A 278 -10.46 -19.02 -1.44
N ASP A 279 -9.55 -19.96 -1.26
CA ASP A 279 -8.60 -20.00 -0.14
C ASP A 279 -7.31 -19.25 -0.53
N VAL A 280 -7.34 -17.92 -0.36
CA VAL A 280 -6.25 -17.00 -0.74
C VAL A 280 -5.33 -16.63 0.43
N ALA A 281 -5.61 -17.14 1.63
CA ALA A 281 -4.80 -16.91 2.83
C ALA A 281 -3.68 -17.96 2.94
N ASP A 282 -2.70 -17.91 2.02
CA ASP A 282 -1.53 -18.78 1.97
C ASP A 282 -0.24 -17.95 2.03
N GLU A 283 0.75 -18.46 2.77
CA GLU A 283 2.07 -17.81 2.87
C GLU A 283 2.83 -17.80 1.53
N SER A 284 2.47 -18.67 0.60
CA SER A 284 3.07 -18.73 -0.74
C SER A 284 2.84 -17.47 -1.58
N PHE A 285 1.85 -16.64 -1.24
CA PHE A 285 1.62 -15.33 -1.87
C PHE A 285 2.52 -14.22 -1.33
N ILE A 286 3.26 -14.48 -0.23
CA ILE A 286 4.24 -13.52 0.31
C ILE A 286 5.54 -13.69 -0.48
N PRO A 287 6.04 -12.64 -1.16
CA PRO A 287 7.29 -12.74 -1.90
C PRO A 287 8.47 -13.08 -0.99
N GLU A 288 9.42 -13.85 -1.48
CA GLU A 288 10.72 -13.97 -0.84
C GLU A 288 11.48 -12.63 -1.00
N PHE A 289 11.93 -12.07 0.11
CA PHE A 289 12.69 -10.82 0.11
C PHE A 289 14.19 -11.13 0.09
N ASP A 290 14.65 -11.59 -1.06
CA ASP A 290 16.00 -12.09 -1.37
C ASP A 290 16.85 -11.09 -2.15
N CYS A 291 16.39 -9.86 -2.27
CA CYS A 291 16.98 -8.79 -3.09
C CYS A 291 16.99 -9.10 -4.61
N GLU A 292 16.08 -9.95 -5.12
CA GLU A 292 15.94 -10.13 -6.56
C GLU A 292 15.72 -8.79 -7.26
N GLY A 293 16.47 -8.53 -8.32
CA GLY A 293 16.37 -7.34 -9.18
C GLY A 293 16.95 -6.04 -8.59
N VAL A 294 17.56 -6.09 -7.39
CA VAL A 294 18.07 -4.92 -6.67
C VAL A 294 19.56 -4.66 -6.94
#